data_69e8ce2e8884cee820e4fc8e39e82be6
#
_entry.id   69e8ce2e8884cee820e4fc8e39e82be6
#
_cell.length_a   1.000
_cell.length_b   1.000
_cell.length_c   1.000
_cell.angle_alpha   90.00
_cell.angle_beta   90.00
_cell.angle_gamma   90.00
#
_symmetry.space_group_name_H-M   'P 1'
#
loop_
_entity.id
_entity.type
_entity.pdbx_description
1 polymer ?
#
loop_
_entity_poly.entity_id
_entity_poly.type
_entity_poly.pdbx_seq_one_letter_code
_entity_poly.pdbx_strand_id
1 'polypeptide(L)'
;MNTLILTIQLMTRIPINKQIDVDDKMLSRGVAYWPVVGAIIGLFQAGIFWLCIHIFPVSIAVLFAVLAELCINGGFHLDGLCDTADAIYSARTRERMLEIMKDSRVGTNGVIAAFFDLTLKILLVTHVAHPVLILILAPIAGKMVQGLLMYKAIYPRDKGLGHSYIGRISLATCLLCTCIGGGVIVVVTVLTMHWWMAAVVPICLLAAFGFRRYIESKIGGMTGDTLGAGSEVIEILFYALCVAATTLDIIK
;
A
#
# COMPACT_ATOMS: atom_id res chain seq x y z
N MET A 1 2.66 0.68 -22.96
CA MET A 1 3.94 1.18 -22.42
C MET A 1 3.79 2.54 -21.72
N ASN A 2 3.17 3.55 -22.34
CA ASN A 2 2.98 4.87 -21.70
C ASN A 2 2.20 4.83 -20.38
N THR A 3 1.15 4.00 -20.29
CA THR A 3 0.35 3.85 -19.05
C THR A 3 1.19 3.37 -17.85
N LEU A 4 2.06 2.38 -18.04
CA LEU A 4 2.96 1.91 -16.98
C LEU A 4 3.97 3.00 -16.56
N ILE A 5 4.56 3.70 -17.54
CA ILE A 5 5.49 4.81 -17.26
C ILE A 5 4.78 5.90 -16.45
N LEU A 6 3.59 6.29 -16.87
CA LEU A 6 2.76 7.26 -16.14
C LEU A 6 2.50 6.80 -14.70
N THR A 7 2.17 5.51 -14.51
CA THR A 7 1.93 4.95 -13.17
C THR A 7 3.18 5.04 -12.29
N ILE A 8 4.37 4.74 -12.83
CA ILE A 8 5.64 4.88 -12.11
C ILE A 8 5.91 6.35 -11.75
N GLN A 9 5.71 7.28 -12.70
CA GLN A 9 5.86 8.72 -12.46
C GLN A 9 4.93 9.25 -11.37
N LEU A 10 3.70 8.74 -11.29
CA LEU A 10 2.70 9.16 -10.30
C LEU A 10 2.98 8.62 -8.89
N MET A 11 3.52 7.41 -8.79
CA MET A 11 3.61 6.68 -7.52
C MET A 11 5.03 6.56 -6.98
N THR A 12 6.02 7.09 -7.71
CA THR A 12 7.42 7.05 -7.27
C THR A 12 8.13 8.36 -7.57
N ARG A 13 9.26 8.57 -6.90
CA ARG A 13 10.19 9.68 -7.16
C ARG A 13 11.26 9.34 -8.19
N ILE A 14 11.10 8.24 -8.92
CA ILE A 14 12.03 7.86 -10.00
C ILE A 14 11.98 8.92 -11.11
N PRO A 15 13.11 9.54 -11.46
CA PRO A 15 13.13 10.65 -12.41
C PRO A 15 13.01 10.14 -13.87
N ILE A 16 11.77 9.97 -14.33
CA ILE A 16 11.51 9.61 -15.73
C ILE A 16 11.07 10.87 -16.49
N ASN A 17 11.98 11.43 -17.30
CA ASN A 17 11.71 12.61 -18.10
C ASN A 17 10.98 12.26 -19.41
N LYS A 18 9.73 11.81 -19.27
CA LYS A 18 8.86 11.56 -20.42
C LYS A 18 7.56 12.32 -20.26
N GLN A 19 7.28 13.22 -21.20
CA GLN A 19 5.99 13.87 -21.30
C GLN A 19 4.97 12.88 -21.86
N ILE A 20 3.84 12.74 -21.18
CA ILE A 20 2.74 11.86 -21.56
C ILE A 20 1.47 12.68 -21.51
N ASP A 21 0.73 12.72 -22.62
CA ASP A 21 -0.61 13.28 -22.62
C ASP A 21 -1.53 12.37 -21.79
N VAL A 22 -1.98 12.90 -20.66
CA VAL A 22 -2.72 12.16 -19.65
C VAL A 22 -4.21 12.36 -19.87
N ASP A 23 -4.95 11.24 -20.00
CA ASP A 23 -6.40 11.23 -19.97
C ASP A 23 -6.93 10.35 -18.80
N ASP A 24 -8.19 10.56 -18.41
CA ASP A 24 -8.84 9.82 -17.34
C ASP A 24 -8.90 8.30 -17.62
N LYS A 25 -8.96 7.90 -18.88
CA LYS A 25 -8.96 6.47 -19.26
C LYS A 25 -7.60 5.84 -19.04
N MET A 26 -6.51 6.58 -19.32
CA MET A 26 -5.15 6.13 -19.06
C MET A 26 -4.91 5.98 -17.56
N LEU A 27 -5.34 6.94 -16.76
CA LEU A 27 -5.26 6.89 -15.30
C LEU A 27 -6.02 5.67 -14.74
N SER A 28 -7.28 5.51 -15.13
CA SER A 28 -8.11 4.40 -14.65
C SER A 28 -7.58 3.01 -15.07
N ARG A 29 -7.08 2.86 -16.30
CA ARG A 29 -6.42 1.63 -16.76
C ARG A 29 -5.07 1.40 -16.09
N GLY A 30 -4.37 2.47 -15.71
CA GLY A 30 -3.09 2.42 -15.01
C GLY A 30 -3.13 1.65 -13.70
N VAL A 31 -4.28 1.63 -13.03
CA VAL A 31 -4.49 0.89 -11.77
C VAL A 31 -4.13 -0.60 -11.90
N ALA A 32 -4.31 -1.21 -13.06
CA ALA A 32 -3.91 -2.59 -13.31
C ALA A 32 -2.39 -2.83 -13.09
N TYR A 33 -1.57 -1.81 -13.27
CA TYR A 33 -0.11 -1.87 -13.11
C TYR A 33 0.39 -1.47 -11.72
N TRP A 34 -0.50 -1.11 -10.79
CA TRP A 34 -0.09 -0.70 -9.44
C TRP A 34 0.71 -1.77 -8.70
N PRO A 35 0.39 -3.07 -8.78
CA PRO A 35 1.23 -4.11 -8.18
C PRO A 35 2.65 -4.18 -8.77
N VAL A 36 2.83 -3.80 -10.05
CA VAL A 36 4.16 -3.70 -10.67
C VAL A 36 4.97 -2.57 -10.05
N VAL A 37 4.31 -1.43 -9.75
CA VAL A 37 4.96 -0.34 -9.00
C VAL A 37 5.28 -0.79 -7.57
N GLY A 38 4.38 -1.54 -6.92
CA GLY A 38 4.66 -2.19 -5.63
C GLY A 38 5.93 -3.05 -5.68
N ALA A 39 6.09 -3.84 -6.76
CA ALA A 39 7.30 -4.63 -6.95
C ALA A 39 8.57 -3.77 -7.12
N ILE A 40 8.50 -2.64 -7.84
CA ILE A 40 9.62 -1.70 -7.99
C ILE A 40 10.01 -1.11 -6.63
N ILE A 41 9.03 -0.66 -5.83
CA ILE A 41 9.25 -0.13 -4.48
C ILE A 41 9.86 -1.22 -3.60
N GLY A 42 9.28 -2.42 -3.61
CA GLY A 42 9.74 -3.54 -2.81
C GLY A 42 11.15 -4.01 -3.17
N LEU A 43 11.49 -4.06 -4.45
CA LEU A 43 12.86 -4.37 -4.90
C LEU A 43 13.87 -3.31 -4.45
N PHE A 44 13.48 -2.03 -4.48
CA PHE A 44 14.35 -0.95 -4.04
C PHE A 44 14.64 -1.05 -2.53
N GLN A 45 13.61 -1.18 -1.70
CA GLN A 45 13.80 -1.29 -0.24
C GLN A 45 14.52 -2.59 0.15
N ALA A 46 14.24 -3.71 -0.51
CA ALA A 46 14.95 -4.97 -0.29
C ALA A 46 16.41 -4.88 -0.72
N GLY A 47 16.73 -4.15 -1.78
CA GLY A 47 18.11 -3.85 -2.20
C GLY A 47 18.87 -3.05 -1.14
N ILE A 48 18.24 -2.01 -0.57
CA ILE A 48 18.82 -1.23 0.54
C ILE A 48 19.00 -2.11 1.78
N PHE A 49 18.01 -2.92 2.15
CA PHE A 49 18.16 -3.89 3.22
C PHE A 49 19.37 -4.81 3.00
N TRP A 50 19.46 -5.40 1.80
CA TRP A 50 20.55 -6.32 1.44
C TRP A 50 21.93 -5.66 1.53
N LEU A 51 22.07 -4.42 1.12
CA LEU A 51 23.31 -3.67 1.30
C LEU A 51 23.63 -3.40 2.77
N CYS A 52 22.63 -2.95 3.53
CA CYS A 52 22.82 -2.55 4.91
C CYS A 52 23.09 -3.73 5.86
N ILE A 53 22.53 -4.91 5.59
CA ILE A 53 22.71 -6.09 6.47
C ILE A 53 24.16 -6.59 6.53
N HIS A 54 25.00 -6.23 5.55
CA HIS A 54 26.43 -6.55 5.55
C HIS A 54 27.26 -5.63 6.47
N ILE A 55 26.67 -4.50 6.91
CA ILE A 55 27.37 -3.47 7.68
C ILE A 55 26.74 -3.28 9.05
N PHE A 56 25.42 -3.44 9.14
CA PHE A 56 24.64 -3.11 10.34
C PHE A 56 23.86 -4.33 10.87
N PRO A 57 23.49 -4.34 12.17
CA PRO A 57 22.53 -5.28 12.71
C PRO A 57 21.19 -5.25 11.95
N VAL A 58 20.46 -6.37 11.96
CA VAL A 58 19.19 -6.55 11.23
C VAL A 58 18.20 -5.40 11.45
N SER A 59 18.02 -4.96 12.70
CA SER A 59 17.07 -3.88 13.04
C SER A 59 17.42 -2.56 12.36
N ILE A 60 18.70 -2.23 12.24
CA ILE A 60 19.17 -1.02 11.56
C ILE A 60 19.03 -1.19 10.04
N ALA A 61 19.34 -2.35 9.50
CA ALA A 61 19.16 -2.63 8.07
C ALA A 61 17.68 -2.52 7.66
N VAL A 62 16.76 -3.00 8.51
CA VAL A 62 15.30 -2.87 8.30
C VAL A 62 14.87 -1.40 8.40
N LEU A 63 15.39 -0.63 9.36
CA LEU A 63 15.11 0.80 9.46
C LEU A 63 15.45 1.54 8.16
N PHE A 64 16.64 1.26 7.57
CA PHE A 64 17.03 1.84 6.29
C PHE A 64 16.15 1.37 5.12
N ALA A 65 15.68 0.13 5.13
CA ALA A 65 14.73 -0.37 4.12
C ALA A 65 13.39 0.36 4.19
N VAL A 66 12.83 0.54 5.38
CA VAL A 66 11.59 1.30 5.58
C VAL A 66 11.77 2.78 5.18
N LEU A 67 12.90 3.39 5.53
CA LEU A 67 13.22 4.74 5.06
C LEU A 67 13.34 4.81 3.53
N ALA A 68 13.94 3.81 2.90
CA ALA A 68 14.05 3.74 1.43
C ALA A 68 12.68 3.65 0.75
N GLU A 69 11.73 2.93 1.33
CA GLU A 69 10.33 2.91 0.88
C GLU A 69 9.72 4.32 0.89
N LEU A 70 9.86 5.05 1.99
CA LEU A 70 9.37 6.43 2.11
C LEU A 70 10.05 7.37 1.11
N CYS A 71 11.34 7.21 0.88
CA CYS A 71 12.07 8.02 -0.09
C CYS A 71 11.61 7.78 -1.53
N ILE A 72 11.45 6.52 -1.94
CA ILE A 72 11.11 6.18 -3.32
C ILE A 72 9.65 6.53 -3.65
N ASN A 73 8.72 6.37 -2.69
CA ASN A 73 7.32 6.73 -2.89
C ASN A 73 7.01 8.19 -2.50
N GLY A 74 7.94 8.89 -1.85
CA GLY A 74 7.75 10.27 -1.38
C GLY A 74 6.83 10.39 -0.17
N GLY A 75 6.58 9.32 0.55
CA GLY A 75 5.81 9.28 1.80
C GLY A 75 4.30 9.48 1.66
N PHE A 76 3.76 9.57 0.42
CA PHE A 76 2.37 9.96 0.21
C PHE A 76 1.33 8.94 0.72
N HIS A 77 1.68 7.66 0.88
CA HIS A 77 0.78 6.68 1.50
C HIS A 77 0.73 6.87 3.02
N LEU A 78 1.89 7.09 3.65
CA LEU A 78 1.98 7.41 5.07
C LEU A 78 1.25 8.72 5.39
N ASP A 79 1.38 9.73 4.54
CA ASP A 79 0.62 10.97 4.61
C ASP A 79 -0.89 10.70 4.58
N GLY A 80 -1.34 9.91 3.61
CA GLY A 80 -2.73 9.48 3.52
C GLY A 80 -3.22 8.68 4.75
N LEU A 81 -2.35 7.89 5.38
CA LEU A 81 -2.66 7.22 6.64
C LEU A 81 -2.84 8.23 7.78
N CYS A 82 -1.95 9.23 7.88
CA CYS A 82 -2.06 10.30 8.87
C CYS A 82 -3.36 11.09 8.69
N ASP A 83 -3.65 11.55 7.49
CA ASP A 83 -4.85 12.31 7.16
C ASP A 83 -6.13 11.52 7.43
N THR A 84 -6.12 10.24 7.08
CA THR A 84 -7.24 9.34 7.36
C THR A 84 -7.45 9.16 8.87
N ALA A 85 -6.39 8.96 9.63
CA ALA A 85 -6.46 8.79 11.09
C ALA A 85 -6.96 10.07 11.76
N ASP A 86 -6.41 11.24 11.39
CA ASP A 86 -6.85 12.51 11.95
C ASP A 86 -8.32 12.79 11.66
N ALA A 87 -8.79 12.48 10.47
CA ALA A 87 -10.18 12.68 10.11
C ALA A 87 -11.13 11.69 10.82
N ILE A 88 -10.86 10.39 10.73
CA ILE A 88 -11.77 9.35 11.21
C ILE A 88 -11.89 9.36 12.74
N TYR A 89 -10.78 9.59 13.44
CA TYR A 89 -10.78 9.65 14.91
C TYR A 89 -11.09 11.03 15.49
N SER A 90 -11.40 12.03 14.65
CA SER A 90 -11.83 13.36 15.11
C SER A 90 -13.20 13.39 15.77
N ALA A 91 -14.01 12.33 15.63
CA ALA A 91 -15.39 12.26 16.08
C ALA A 91 -16.28 13.43 15.56
N ARG A 92 -16.00 13.93 14.35
CA ARG A 92 -16.70 15.03 13.70
C ARG A 92 -17.73 14.54 12.67
N THR A 93 -18.46 15.49 12.05
CA THR A 93 -19.34 15.20 10.93
C THR A 93 -18.55 14.76 9.70
N ARG A 94 -19.21 14.10 8.75
CA ARG A 94 -18.61 13.66 7.48
C ARG A 94 -17.92 14.80 6.73
N GLU A 95 -18.58 15.94 6.61
CA GLU A 95 -18.08 17.12 5.91
C GLU A 95 -16.79 17.60 6.58
N ARG A 96 -16.79 17.67 7.91
CA ARG A 96 -15.61 18.10 8.66
C ARG A 96 -14.45 17.10 8.59
N MET A 97 -14.74 15.79 8.56
CA MET A 97 -13.70 14.77 8.31
C MET A 97 -13.04 14.97 6.94
N LEU A 98 -13.84 15.22 5.90
CA LEU A 98 -13.33 15.49 4.54
C LEU A 98 -12.52 16.81 4.44
N GLU A 99 -12.82 17.81 5.29
CA GLU A 99 -12.03 19.02 5.41
C GLU A 99 -10.70 18.77 6.12
N ILE A 100 -10.71 17.99 7.22
CA ILE A 100 -9.49 17.62 7.97
C ILE A 100 -8.50 16.92 7.05
N MET A 101 -8.95 15.99 6.21
CA MET A 101 -8.10 15.29 5.23
C MET A 101 -7.46 16.22 4.18
N LYS A 102 -7.86 17.49 4.09
CA LYS A 102 -7.26 18.49 3.17
C LYS A 102 -6.33 19.46 3.89
N ASP A 103 -6.29 19.40 5.21
CA ASP A 103 -5.42 20.25 6.01
C ASP A 103 -3.98 19.70 5.94
N SER A 104 -3.02 20.53 5.56
CA SER A 104 -1.61 20.12 5.49
C SER A 104 -0.94 19.93 6.85
N ARG A 105 -1.65 20.18 7.94
CA ARG A 105 -1.17 20.01 9.31
C ARG A 105 -1.52 18.62 9.82
N VAL A 106 -0.52 17.90 10.32
CA VAL A 106 -0.76 16.61 10.98
C VAL A 106 -1.26 16.83 12.41
N GLY A 107 -2.32 16.12 12.77
CA GLY A 107 -2.87 16.09 14.12
C GLY A 107 -2.30 14.94 14.96
N THR A 108 -2.73 14.84 16.20
CA THR A 108 -2.24 13.82 17.14
C THR A 108 -2.55 12.39 16.68
N ASN A 109 -3.72 12.15 16.10
CA ASN A 109 -4.08 10.82 15.62
C ASN A 109 -3.22 10.40 14.41
N GLY A 110 -2.89 11.34 13.52
CA GLY A 110 -1.97 11.12 12.41
C GLY A 110 -0.57 10.77 12.91
N VAL A 111 -0.04 11.53 13.88
CA VAL A 111 1.26 11.22 14.50
C VAL A 111 1.28 9.84 15.13
N ILE A 112 0.22 9.47 15.87
CA ILE A 112 0.10 8.14 16.48
C ILE A 112 0.05 7.07 15.38
N ALA A 113 -0.74 7.27 14.33
CA ALA A 113 -0.83 6.33 13.21
C ALA A 113 0.53 6.12 12.53
N ALA A 114 1.25 7.20 12.21
CA ALA A 114 2.57 7.12 11.61
C ALA A 114 3.59 6.42 12.53
N PHE A 115 3.56 6.74 13.83
CA PHE A 115 4.45 6.11 14.80
C PHE A 115 4.25 4.58 14.85
N PHE A 116 3.00 4.13 14.96
CA PHE A 116 2.71 2.70 14.99
C PHE A 116 2.97 2.02 13.65
N ASP A 117 2.65 2.66 12.54
CA ASP A 117 2.94 2.14 11.20
C ASP A 117 4.43 1.83 11.04
N LEU A 118 5.27 2.83 11.21
CA LEU A 118 6.72 2.70 11.04
C LEU A 118 7.33 1.72 12.06
N THR A 119 6.88 1.80 13.32
CA THR A 119 7.37 0.92 14.39
C THR A 119 7.00 -0.53 14.12
N LEU A 120 5.76 -0.80 13.71
CA LEU A 120 5.30 -2.16 13.37
C LEU A 120 6.04 -2.70 12.15
N LYS A 121 6.21 -1.93 11.09
CA LYS A 121 7.01 -2.34 9.92
C LYS A 121 8.42 -2.76 10.35
N ILE A 122 9.12 -1.94 11.15
CA ILE A 122 10.47 -2.23 11.62
C ILE A 122 10.50 -3.50 12.49
N LEU A 123 9.62 -3.60 13.49
CA LEU A 123 9.60 -4.75 14.39
C LEU A 123 9.23 -6.04 13.67
N LEU A 124 8.19 -6.03 12.85
CA LEU A 124 7.72 -7.23 12.15
C LEU A 124 8.79 -7.75 11.18
N VAL A 125 9.36 -6.87 10.34
CA VAL A 125 10.38 -7.29 9.36
C VAL A 125 11.68 -7.76 10.04
N THR A 126 12.01 -7.22 11.22
CA THR A 126 13.18 -7.68 11.99
C THR A 126 13.02 -9.13 12.47
N HIS A 127 11.79 -9.61 12.65
CA HIS A 127 11.49 -10.94 13.20
C HIS A 127 11.00 -11.96 12.17
N VAL A 128 10.97 -11.61 10.87
CA VAL A 128 10.54 -12.55 9.82
C VAL A 128 11.70 -13.40 9.28
N ALA A 129 11.40 -14.63 8.88
CA ALA A 129 12.44 -15.58 8.41
C ALA A 129 13.11 -15.15 7.09
N HIS A 130 12.38 -14.50 6.18
CA HIS A 130 12.85 -14.13 4.84
C HIS A 130 12.68 -12.64 4.57
N PRO A 131 13.41 -11.73 5.27
CA PRO A 131 13.16 -10.28 5.21
C PRO A 131 13.25 -9.70 3.78
N VAL A 132 14.23 -10.12 2.98
CA VAL A 132 14.38 -9.66 1.58
C VAL A 132 13.11 -9.92 0.77
N LEU A 133 12.58 -11.15 0.88
CA LEU A 133 11.43 -11.57 0.11
C LEU A 133 10.16 -10.84 0.57
N ILE A 134 9.98 -10.73 1.89
CA ILE A 134 8.82 -10.09 2.51
C ILE A 134 8.80 -8.60 2.22
N LEU A 135 9.96 -7.92 2.22
CA LEU A 135 10.10 -6.53 1.79
C LEU A 135 9.68 -6.33 0.32
N ILE A 136 9.92 -7.30 -0.56
CA ILE A 136 9.46 -7.23 -1.95
C ILE A 136 7.93 -7.40 -2.04
N LEU A 137 7.38 -8.35 -1.30
CA LEU A 137 5.98 -8.77 -1.46
C LEU A 137 4.98 -7.85 -0.77
N ALA A 138 5.33 -7.20 0.35
CA ALA A 138 4.40 -6.36 1.09
C ALA A 138 3.89 -5.15 0.29
N PRO A 139 4.73 -4.36 -0.40
CA PRO A 139 4.22 -3.28 -1.25
C PRO A 139 3.38 -3.80 -2.43
N ILE A 140 3.64 -5.02 -2.93
CA ILE A 140 2.79 -5.66 -3.93
C ILE A 140 1.40 -5.92 -3.35
N ALA A 141 1.32 -6.43 -2.11
CA ALA A 141 0.05 -6.68 -1.42
C ALA A 141 -0.73 -5.38 -1.19
N GLY A 142 -0.07 -4.32 -0.71
CA GLY A 142 -0.67 -2.99 -0.55
C GLY A 142 -1.24 -2.42 -1.85
N LYS A 143 -0.55 -2.62 -2.97
CA LYS A 143 -1.01 -2.15 -4.29
C LYS A 143 -2.06 -3.07 -4.93
N MET A 144 -2.01 -4.37 -4.68
CA MET A 144 -2.98 -5.36 -5.16
C MET A 144 -4.41 -5.02 -4.71
N VAL A 145 -4.58 -4.61 -3.47
CA VAL A 145 -5.91 -4.33 -2.92
C VAL A 145 -6.54 -3.03 -3.43
N GLN A 146 -5.76 -2.15 -4.05
CA GLN A 146 -6.24 -0.85 -4.53
C GLN A 146 -7.36 -0.99 -5.58
N GLY A 147 -7.27 -2.01 -6.44
CA GLY A 147 -8.34 -2.32 -7.38
C GLY A 147 -9.68 -2.54 -6.67
N LEU A 148 -9.68 -3.33 -5.58
CA LEU A 148 -10.86 -3.61 -4.76
C LEU A 148 -11.37 -2.35 -4.04
N LEU A 149 -10.46 -1.54 -3.50
CA LEU A 149 -10.81 -0.30 -2.80
C LEU A 149 -11.47 0.73 -3.71
N MET A 150 -11.07 0.77 -4.99
CA MET A 150 -11.57 1.74 -5.97
C MET A 150 -12.80 1.27 -6.74
N TYR A 151 -12.94 -0.04 -7.00
CA TYR A 151 -14.00 -0.56 -7.88
C TYR A 151 -15.38 -0.26 -7.34
N LYS A 152 -16.20 0.48 -8.10
CA LYS A 152 -17.55 0.93 -7.72
C LYS A 152 -17.61 1.69 -6.39
N ALA A 153 -16.50 2.26 -5.90
CA ALA A 153 -16.51 3.14 -4.75
C ALA A 153 -17.07 4.52 -5.12
N ILE A 154 -17.62 5.23 -4.15
CA ILE A 154 -18.04 6.63 -4.31
C ILE A 154 -16.82 7.51 -4.00
N TYR A 155 -16.56 8.53 -4.83
CA TYR A 155 -15.59 9.57 -4.52
C TYR A 155 -16.33 10.72 -3.83
N PRO A 156 -16.09 10.99 -2.53
CA PRO A 156 -16.91 11.92 -1.75
C PRO A 156 -16.49 13.39 -1.86
N ARG A 157 -15.64 13.74 -2.83
CA ARG A 157 -15.15 15.10 -3.10
C ARG A 157 -15.49 15.52 -4.52
N ASP A 158 -15.67 16.84 -4.76
CA ASP A 158 -15.95 17.37 -6.11
C ASP A 158 -14.71 17.37 -7.02
N LYS A 159 -13.51 17.53 -6.45
CA LYS A 159 -12.24 17.63 -7.17
C LYS A 159 -11.13 16.83 -6.48
N GLY A 160 -10.14 16.41 -7.26
CA GLY A 160 -8.93 15.71 -6.79
C GLY A 160 -8.53 14.58 -7.72
N LEU A 161 -7.27 14.14 -7.62
CA LEU A 161 -6.73 13.05 -8.47
C LEU A 161 -7.54 11.76 -8.36
N GLY A 162 -8.08 11.44 -7.18
CA GLY A 162 -8.91 10.25 -6.98
C GLY A 162 -10.15 10.20 -7.84
N HIS A 163 -10.66 11.36 -8.31
CA HIS A 163 -11.83 11.43 -9.17
C HIS A 163 -11.64 10.70 -10.51
N SER A 164 -10.41 10.59 -11.01
CA SER A 164 -10.12 9.93 -12.28
C SER A 164 -10.14 8.40 -12.20
N TYR A 165 -10.08 7.81 -11.00
CA TYR A 165 -10.05 6.33 -10.85
C TYR A 165 -11.05 5.78 -9.83
N ILE A 166 -11.34 6.45 -8.71
CA ILE A 166 -12.25 5.93 -7.68
C ILE A 166 -13.67 5.86 -8.24
N GLY A 167 -14.24 4.68 -8.25
CA GLY A 167 -15.55 4.38 -8.84
C GLY A 167 -15.58 4.28 -10.37
N ARG A 168 -14.48 4.63 -11.05
CA ARG A 168 -14.40 4.70 -12.53
C ARG A 168 -13.61 3.57 -13.17
N ILE A 169 -12.86 2.80 -12.40
CA ILE A 169 -12.13 1.64 -12.93
C ILE A 169 -13.11 0.54 -13.36
N SER A 170 -12.78 -0.15 -14.44
CA SER A 170 -13.56 -1.29 -14.91
C SER A 170 -13.35 -2.53 -14.03
N LEU A 171 -14.28 -3.48 -14.09
CA LEU A 171 -14.09 -4.79 -13.44
C LEU A 171 -12.81 -5.47 -13.95
N ALA A 172 -12.53 -5.39 -15.24
CA ALA A 172 -11.32 -5.95 -15.83
C ALA A 172 -10.04 -5.33 -15.21
N THR A 173 -10.01 -4.00 -15.01
CA THR A 173 -8.88 -3.32 -14.36
C THR A 173 -8.73 -3.77 -12.91
N CYS A 174 -9.84 -3.89 -12.17
CA CYS A 174 -9.83 -4.39 -10.79
C CYS A 174 -9.29 -5.83 -10.73
N LEU A 175 -9.80 -6.72 -11.57
CA LEU A 175 -9.36 -8.12 -11.63
C LEU A 175 -7.89 -8.23 -12.05
N LEU A 176 -7.44 -7.47 -13.05
CA LEU A 176 -6.04 -7.47 -13.48
C LEU A 176 -5.11 -7.00 -12.35
N CYS A 177 -5.45 -5.92 -11.64
CA CYS A 177 -4.69 -5.46 -10.49
C CYS A 177 -4.57 -6.57 -9.43
N THR A 178 -5.69 -7.19 -9.07
CA THR A 178 -5.72 -8.28 -8.06
C THR A 178 -4.98 -9.53 -8.55
N CYS A 179 -5.17 -9.94 -9.81
CA CYS A 179 -4.52 -11.13 -10.36
C CYS A 179 -3.00 -10.95 -10.54
N ILE A 180 -2.54 -9.79 -10.97
CA ILE A 180 -1.10 -9.50 -11.10
C ILE A 180 -0.44 -9.56 -9.71
N GLY A 181 -0.95 -8.79 -8.74
CA GLY A 181 -0.38 -8.76 -7.40
C GLY A 181 -0.52 -10.09 -6.66
N GLY A 182 -1.73 -10.65 -6.62
CA GLY A 182 -2.01 -11.92 -5.98
C GLY A 182 -1.28 -13.09 -6.63
N GLY A 183 -1.21 -13.11 -7.96
CA GLY A 183 -0.46 -14.12 -8.71
C GLY A 183 1.02 -14.12 -8.38
N VAL A 184 1.66 -12.94 -8.34
CA VAL A 184 3.08 -12.81 -7.93
C VAL A 184 3.27 -13.30 -6.50
N ILE A 185 2.44 -12.87 -5.55
CA ILE A 185 2.54 -13.30 -4.15
C ILE A 185 2.39 -14.81 -4.04
N VAL A 186 1.36 -15.39 -4.65
CA VAL A 186 1.12 -16.85 -4.61
C VAL A 186 2.28 -17.63 -5.22
N VAL A 187 2.70 -17.25 -6.43
CA VAL A 187 3.80 -17.96 -7.11
C VAL A 187 5.07 -17.91 -6.28
N VAL A 188 5.45 -16.73 -5.81
CA VAL A 188 6.68 -16.57 -5.03
C VAL A 188 6.60 -17.33 -3.71
N THR A 189 5.52 -17.19 -2.96
CA THR A 189 5.38 -17.83 -1.64
C THR A 189 5.29 -19.36 -1.75
N VAL A 190 4.60 -19.89 -2.76
CA VAL A 190 4.52 -21.34 -3.00
C VAL A 190 5.87 -21.93 -3.39
N LEU A 191 6.66 -21.21 -4.20
CA LEU A 191 7.96 -21.69 -4.66
C LEU A 191 9.08 -21.55 -3.62
N THR A 192 8.99 -20.57 -2.72
CA THR A 192 10.10 -20.22 -1.82
C THR A 192 9.83 -20.46 -0.35
N MET A 193 8.56 -20.62 0.04
CA MET A 193 8.14 -20.83 1.43
C MET A 193 7.26 -22.08 1.53
N HIS A 194 5.94 -21.88 1.66
CA HIS A 194 4.97 -22.96 1.78
C HIS A 194 3.70 -22.66 0.99
N TRP A 195 3.07 -23.71 0.44
CA TRP A 195 1.85 -23.59 -0.36
C TRP A 195 0.70 -22.89 0.38
N TRP A 196 0.58 -23.08 1.70
CA TRP A 196 -0.49 -22.46 2.50
C TRP A 196 -0.32 -20.94 2.66
N MET A 197 0.87 -20.37 2.40
CA MET A 197 1.06 -18.92 2.32
C MET A 197 0.22 -18.27 1.21
N ALA A 198 -0.29 -19.03 0.26
CA ALA A 198 -1.28 -18.54 -0.70
C ALA A 198 -2.53 -17.97 0.00
N ALA A 199 -2.85 -18.43 1.22
CA ALA A 199 -3.96 -17.91 2.03
C ALA A 199 -3.79 -16.43 2.45
N VAL A 200 -2.58 -15.88 2.41
CA VAL A 200 -2.33 -14.47 2.72
C VAL A 200 -3.07 -13.54 1.75
N VAL A 201 -3.17 -13.92 0.46
CA VAL A 201 -3.88 -13.12 -0.55
C VAL A 201 -5.37 -12.95 -0.22
N PRO A 202 -6.17 -13.99 -0.03
CA PRO A 202 -7.58 -13.83 0.32
C PRO A 202 -7.77 -13.14 1.68
N ILE A 203 -6.88 -13.33 2.66
CA ILE A 203 -6.93 -12.62 3.94
C ILE A 203 -6.74 -11.11 3.72
N CYS A 204 -5.74 -10.69 2.94
CA CYS A 204 -5.52 -9.28 2.60
C CYS A 204 -6.72 -8.67 1.85
N LEU A 205 -7.31 -9.41 0.91
CA LEU A 205 -8.51 -8.95 0.19
C LEU A 205 -9.72 -8.79 1.11
N LEU A 206 -9.94 -9.73 2.03
CA LEU A 206 -11.02 -9.65 3.00
C LEU A 206 -10.82 -8.47 3.98
N ALA A 207 -9.60 -8.26 4.46
CA ALA A 207 -9.25 -7.13 5.30
C ALA A 207 -9.45 -5.79 4.56
N ALA A 208 -9.02 -5.71 3.30
CA ALA A 208 -9.24 -4.52 2.46
C ALA A 208 -10.73 -4.25 2.24
N PHE A 209 -11.54 -5.29 2.03
CA PHE A 209 -13.00 -5.13 1.94
C PHE A 209 -13.59 -4.60 3.25
N GLY A 210 -13.19 -5.14 4.40
CA GLY A 210 -13.60 -4.65 5.72
C GLY A 210 -13.17 -3.20 5.96
N PHE A 211 -11.92 -2.86 5.64
CA PHE A 211 -11.39 -1.49 5.69
C PHE A 211 -12.23 -0.53 4.84
N ARG A 212 -12.49 -0.90 3.57
CA ARG A 212 -13.33 -0.11 2.68
C ARG A 212 -14.71 0.14 3.28
N ARG A 213 -15.40 -0.90 3.77
CA ARG A 213 -16.73 -0.78 4.39
C ARG A 213 -16.72 0.15 5.60
N TYR A 214 -15.67 0.06 6.41
CA TYR A 214 -15.48 0.95 7.55
C TYR A 214 -15.33 2.42 7.11
N ILE A 215 -14.46 2.70 6.15
CA ILE A 215 -14.23 4.06 5.63
C ILE A 215 -15.50 4.61 4.96
N GLU A 216 -16.16 3.82 4.11
CA GLU A 216 -17.43 4.21 3.48
C GLU A 216 -18.50 4.58 4.50
N SER A 217 -18.57 3.88 5.65
CA SER A 217 -19.51 4.19 6.74
C SER A 217 -19.23 5.54 7.42
N LYS A 218 -17.96 6.00 7.39
CA LYS A 218 -17.53 7.25 8.05
C LYS A 218 -17.65 8.47 7.12
N ILE A 219 -17.12 8.37 5.91
CA ILE A 219 -17.01 9.50 4.98
C ILE A 219 -17.86 9.33 3.70
N GLY A 220 -18.62 8.23 3.60
CA GLY A 220 -19.53 7.96 2.48
C GLY A 220 -18.85 7.60 1.18
N GLY A 221 -17.58 7.21 1.20
CA GLY A 221 -16.82 6.82 0.00
C GLY A 221 -15.34 6.64 0.29
N MET A 222 -14.51 6.66 -0.76
CA MET A 222 -13.06 6.54 -0.68
C MET A 222 -12.39 7.80 -1.24
N THR A 223 -11.27 8.22 -0.64
CA THR A 223 -10.41 9.33 -1.12
C THR A 223 -9.02 8.80 -1.49
N GLY A 224 -8.16 9.63 -2.08
CA GLY A 224 -6.76 9.27 -2.30
C GLY A 224 -6.05 8.91 -0.99
N ASP A 225 -6.33 9.68 0.07
CA ASP A 225 -5.74 9.49 1.40
C ASP A 225 -6.14 8.14 1.99
N THR A 226 -7.44 7.77 1.91
CA THR A 226 -7.90 6.46 2.38
C THR A 226 -7.39 5.30 1.53
N LEU A 227 -7.04 5.52 0.26
CA LEU A 227 -6.34 4.52 -0.54
C LEU A 227 -4.91 4.32 -0.02
N GLY A 228 -4.18 5.41 0.26
CA GLY A 228 -2.86 5.36 0.90
C GLY A 228 -2.91 4.62 2.23
N ALA A 229 -3.84 5.01 3.11
CA ALA A 229 -4.08 4.34 4.39
C ALA A 229 -4.36 2.83 4.23
N GLY A 230 -5.18 2.46 3.24
CA GLY A 230 -5.47 1.06 2.94
C GLY A 230 -4.22 0.28 2.50
N SER A 231 -3.31 0.92 1.73
CA SER A 231 -2.03 0.31 1.36
C SER A 231 -1.19 -0.01 2.60
N GLU A 232 -0.97 0.99 3.48
CA GLU A 232 -0.17 0.85 4.70
C GLU A 232 -0.73 -0.22 5.64
N VAL A 233 -2.05 -0.21 5.89
CA VAL A 233 -2.72 -1.21 6.73
C VAL A 233 -2.54 -2.62 6.18
N ILE A 234 -2.64 -2.82 4.87
CA ILE A 234 -2.47 -4.14 4.25
C ILE A 234 -1.00 -4.58 4.24
N GLU A 235 -0.06 -3.67 4.10
CA GLU A 235 1.38 -3.98 4.21
C GLU A 235 1.72 -4.46 5.63
N ILE A 236 1.24 -3.77 6.67
CA ILE A 236 1.41 -4.21 8.07
C ILE A 236 0.76 -5.59 8.30
N LEU A 237 -0.46 -5.77 7.82
CA LEU A 237 -1.14 -7.07 7.93
C LEU A 237 -0.34 -8.18 7.25
N PHE A 238 0.19 -7.92 6.06
CA PHE A 238 1.03 -8.87 5.34
C PHE A 238 2.27 -9.24 6.16
N TYR A 239 3.00 -8.27 6.70
CA TYR A 239 4.14 -8.51 7.57
C TYR A 239 3.76 -9.31 8.81
N ALA A 240 2.66 -8.95 9.48
CA ALA A 240 2.18 -9.63 10.68
C ALA A 240 1.81 -11.09 10.42
N LEU A 241 1.16 -11.39 9.29
CA LEU A 241 0.84 -12.76 8.88
C LEU A 241 2.10 -13.58 8.64
N CYS A 242 3.13 -12.99 8.01
CA CYS A 242 4.40 -13.66 7.77
C CYS A 242 5.15 -13.95 9.08
N VAL A 243 5.17 -13.01 10.03
CA VAL A 243 5.77 -13.23 11.36
C VAL A 243 5.02 -14.28 12.15
N ALA A 244 3.68 -14.21 12.18
CA ALA A 244 2.86 -15.22 12.86
C ALA A 244 3.11 -16.62 12.32
N ALA A 245 3.23 -16.74 11.01
CA ALA A 245 3.57 -17.98 10.34
C ALA A 245 4.95 -18.53 10.76
N THR A 246 5.95 -17.66 10.86
CA THR A 246 7.30 -18.03 11.35
C THR A 246 7.26 -18.47 12.81
N THR A 247 6.56 -17.71 13.67
CA THR A 247 6.49 -17.98 15.12
C THR A 247 5.77 -19.29 15.44
N LEU A 248 4.77 -19.64 14.64
CA LEU A 248 4.03 -20.89 14.81
C LEU A 248 4.76 -22.13 14.26
N ASP A 249 6.04 -22.00 13.90
CA ASP A 249 6.84 -23.07 13.25
C ASP A 249 6.23 -23.60 11.94
N ILE A 250 5.34 -22.82 11.34
CA ILE A 250 4.69 -23.17 10.09
C ILE A 250 5.61 -22.88 8.89
N ILE A 251 6.63 -22.05 9.12
CA ILE A 251 7.76 -21.78 8.21
C ILE A 251 9.05 -22.07 8.97
N LYS A 252 9.68 -23.19 8.65
CA LYS A 252 11.08 -23.48 9.03
C LYS A 252 11.96 -23.36 7.82
#